data_7275a24bc92c3328578be0c3b11f258a
#
_entry.id   7275a24bc92c3328578be0c3b11f258a
#
_cell.length_a   1.000
_cell.length_b   1.000
_cell.length_c   1.000
_cell.angle_alpha   90.00
_cell.angle_beta   90.00
_cell.angle_gamma   90.00
#
_symmetry.space_group_name_H-M   'P 1'
#
loop_
_entity.id
_entity.type
_entity.pdbx_description
1 polymer ?
#
loop_
_entity_poly.entity_id
_entity_poly.type
_entity_poly.pdbx_seq_one_letter_code
_entity_poly.pdbx_strand_id
1 'polypeptide(L)' 'MREKLLDLMKNEGLKPSQLAEQLEINPAGISHILAGRNKPGFDLLQKILRRFPRINPDWLLLDSDKMY' A
#
# COMPACT_ATOMS: atom_id res chain seq x y z
N MET A 1 -7.87 -2.97 -3.42
CA MET A 1 -6.57 -2.40 -2.98
C MET A 1 -6.70 -1.19 -2.06
N ARG A 2 -7.71 -0.34 -2.28
CA ARG A 2 -7.93 0.82 -1.42
C ARG A 2 -7.99 0.44 0.06
N GLU A 3 -8.79 -0.55 0.40
CA GLU A 3 -8.98 -0.97 1.79
C GLU A 3 -7.70 -1.53 2.41
N LYS A 4 -6.93 -2.26 1.62
CA LYS A 4 -5.66 -2.82 2.09
C LYS A 4 -4.64 -1.72 2.37
N LEU A 5 -4.59 -0.68 1.53
CA LEU A 5 -3.73 0.46 1.79
C LEU A 5 -4.16 1.21 3.05
N LEU A 6 -5.47 1.39 3.24
CA LEU A 6 -5.98 2.04 4.46
C LEU A 6 -5.61 1.23 5.70
N ASP A 7 -5.76 -0.09 5.64
CA ASP A 7 -5.39 -0.96 6.76
C ASP A 7 -3.89 -0.90 7.06
N LEU A 8 -3.07 -0.92 6.01
CA LEU A 8 -1.62 -0.81 6.17
C LEU A 8 -1.23 0.51 6.81
N MET A 9 -1.78 1.62 6.30
CA MET A 9 -1.48 2.93 6.85
C MET A 9 -1.92 3.05 8.31
N LYS A 10 -3.09 2.53 8.64
CA LYS A 10 -3.58 2.53 10.02
C LYS A 10 -2.68 1.72 10.92
N ASN A 11 -2.28 0.54 10.46
CA ASN A 11 -1.45 -0.37 11.26
C ASN A 11 -0.03 0.18 11.47
N GLU A 12 0.52 0.88 10.48
CA GLU A 12 1.86 1.45 10.55
C GLU A 12 1.87 2.90 11.06
N GLY A 13 0.69 3.46 11.33
CA GLY A 13 0.60 4.84 11.81
C GLY A 13 1.01 5.87 10.77
N LEU A 14 0.71 5.64 9.50
CA LEU A 14 1.14 6.50 8.41
C LEU A 14 -0.03 7.25 7.78
N LYS A 15 0.19 8.52 7.46
CA LYS A 15 -0.70 9.30 6.60
C LYS A 15 -0.34 9.00 5.13
N PRO A 16 -1.27 9.27 4.18
CA PRO A 16 -0.98 9.02 2.76
C PRO A 16 0.32 9.65 2.25
N SER A 17 0.60 10.90 2.64
CA SER A 17 1.84 11.56 2.24
C SER A 17 3.07 10.88 2.81
N GLN A 18 2.97 10.37 4.04
CA GLN A 18 4.06 9.66 4.68
C GLN A 18 4.31 8.31 4.02
N LEU A 19 3.24 7.60 3.65
CA LEU A 19 3.38 6.35 2.93
C LEU A 19 4.06 6.59 1.57
N ALA A 20 3.63 7.61 0.83
CA ALA A 20 4.24 7.94 -0.45
C ALA A 20 5.73 8.25 -0.29
N GLU A 21 6.10 8.99 0.75
CA GLU A 21 7.49 9.31 1.03
C GLU A 21 8.30 8.03 1.30
N GLN A 22 7.76 7.12 2.09
CA GLN A 22 8.45 5.87 2.40
C GLN A 22 8.59 4.96 1.20
N LEU A 23 7.65 5.01 0.27
CA LEU A 23 7.70 4.24 -0.96
C LEU A 23 8.45 4.96 -2.08
N GLU A 24 8.89 6.19 -1.82
CA GLU A 24 9.60 7.03 -2.80
C GLU A 24 8.79 7.25 -4.07
N ILE A 25 7.49 7.52 -3.90
CA ILE A 25 6.59 7.78 -5.02
C ILE A 25 5.87 9.12 -4.82
N ASN A 26 5.25 9.60 -5.91
CA ASN A 26 4.47 10.82 -5.86
C ASN A 26 3.22 10.62 -4.99
N PRO A 27 2.96 11.53 -4.01
CA PRO A 27 1.75 11.43 -3.17
C PRO A 27 0.44 11.39 -3.96
N ALA A 28 0.39 12.00 -5.14
CA ALA A 28 -0.80 11.96 -5.99
C ALA A 28 -1.16 10.52 -6.39
N GLY A 29 -0.17 9.64 -6.58
CA GLY A 29 -0.40 8.24 -6.89
C GLY A 29 -1.17 7.52 -5.80
N ILE A 30 -0.79 7.76 -4.54
CA ILE A 30 -1.50 7.20 -3.39
C ILE A 30 -2.91 7.76 -3.31
N SER A 31 -3.07 9.08 -3.47
CA SER A 31 -4.38 9.72 -3.41
C SER A 31 -5.33 9.17 -4.47
N HIS A 32 -4.85 8.95 -5.68
CA HIS A 32 -5.68 8.39 -6.77
C HIS A 32 -6.15 6.98 -6.45
N ILE A 33 -5.28 6.15 -5.86
CA ILE A 33 -5.66 4.79 -5.48
C ILE A 33 -6.69 4.83 -4.35
N LEU A 34 -6.49 5.68 -3.35
CA LEU A 34 -7.44 5.82 -2.23
C LEU A 34 -8.78 6.38 -2.68
N ALA A 35 -8.79 7.18 -3.74
CA ALA A 35 -10.04 7.69 -4.32
C ALA A 35 -10.72 6.66 -5.24
N GLY A 36 -10.12 5.50 -5.46
CA GLY A 36 -10.67 4.47 -6.33
C GLY A 36 -10.52 4.77 -7.82
N ARG A 37 -9.68 5.74 -8.17
CA ARG A 37 -9.50 6.13 -9.58
C ARG A 37 -8.53 5.25 -10.34
N ASN A 38 -7.50 4.75 -9.65
CA ASN A 38 -6.46 3.95 -10.27
C ASN A 38 -6.27 2.65 -9.50
N LYS A 39 -5.90 1.61 -10.22
CA LYS A 39 -5.42 0.39 -9.61
C LYS A 39 -3.91 0.48 -9.43
N PRO A 40 -3.34 -0.08 -8.35
CA PRO A 40 -1.90 -0.08 -8.17
C PRO A 40 -1.23 -0.93 -9.25
N GLY A 41 -0.14 -0.40 -9.80
CA GLY A 41 0.68 -1.17 -10.72
C GLY A 41 1.63 -2.12 -10.00
N PHE A 42 2.26 -2.98 -10.78
CA PHE A 42 3.22 -3.96 -10.24
C PHE A 42 4.35 -3.29 -9.48
N ASP A 43 4.87 -2.17 -10.00
CA ASP A 43 5.97 -1.44 -9.35
C ASP A 43 5.59 -0.97 -7.94
N LEU A 44 4.37 -0.48 -7.77
CA LEU A 44 3.91 -0.04 -6.45
C LEU A 44 3.81 -1.21 -5.49
N LEU A 45 3.28 -2.34 -5.95
CA LEU A 45 3.16 -3.53 -5.12
C LEU A 45 4.54 -4.03 -4.68
N GLN A 46 5.52 -4.02 -5.58
CA GLN A 46 6.88 -4.37 -5.23
C GLN A 46 7.48 -3.42 -4.20
N LYS A 47 7.25 -2.13 -4.36
CA LYS A 47 7.76 -1.14 -3.41
C LYS A 47 7.18 -1.35 -2.02
N ILE A 48 5.88 -1.65 -1.94
CA ILE A 48 5.24 -1.97 -0.66
C ILE A 48 5.91 -3.17 -0.01
N LEU A 49 6.08 -4.26 -0.75
CA LEU A 49 6.66 -5.48 -0.21
C LEU A 49 8.13 -5.31 0.18
N ARG A 50 8.88 -4.49 -0.53
CA ARG A 50 10.28 -4.20 -0.19
C ARG A 50 10.39 -3.32 1.04
N ARG A 51 9.51 -2.32 1.17
CA ARG A 51 9.54 -1.39 2.30
C ARG A 51 9.03 -2.04 3.57
N PHE A 52 8.06 -2.94 3.44
CA PHE A 52 7.44 -3.64 4.56
C PHE A 52 7.60 -5.14 4.36
N PRO A 53 8.83 -5.67 4.56
CA PRO A 53 9.12 -7.07 4.24
C PRO A 53 8.36 -8.08 5.11
N ARG A 54 7.77 -7.62 6.21
CA ARG A 54 6.97 -8.49 7.09
C ARG A 54 5.56 -8.70 6.56
N ILE A 55 5.12 -7.91 5.58
CA ILE A 55 3.79 -8.07 5.00
C ILE A 55 3.72 -9.39 4.25
N ASN A 56 2.64 -10.14 4.49
CA ASN A 56 2.34 -11.34 3.75
C ASN A 56 1.94 -10.98 2.31
N PRO A 57 2.70 -11.41 1.29
CA PRO A 57 2.34 -11.12 -0.09
C PRO A 57 0.95 -11.64 -0.48
N ASP A 58 0.52 -12.76 0.09
CA ASP A 58 -0.80 -13.31 -0.18
C ASP A 58 -1.90 -12.38 0.32
N TRP A 59 -1.69 -11.72 1.44
CA TRP A 59 -2.64 -10.72 1.92
C TRP A 59 -2.77 -9.56 0.95
N LEU A 60 -1.65 -9.06 0.45
CA LEU A 60 -1.64 -7.92 -0.45
C LEU A 60 -2.22 -8.26 -1.83
N LEU A 61 -1.91 -9.44 -2.34
CA LEU A 61 -2.20 -9.82 -3.72
C LEU A 61 -3.38 -10.78 -3.88
N LEU A 62 -3.69 -11.59 -2.88
CA LEU A 62 -4.59 -12.74 -3.01
C LEU A 62 -5.68 -12.84 -1.93
N ASP A 63 -6.08 -11.74 -1.33
CA ASP A 63 -7.19 -11.70 -0.37
C ASP A 63 -7.01 -12.59 0.88
N SER A 64 -5.78 -12.89 1.27
CA SER A 64 -5.54 -13.55 2.56
C SER A 64 -5.95 -12.61 3.71
N ASP A 65 -6.48 -13.19 4.80
CA ASP A 65 -6.87 -12.42 5.99
C ASP A 65 -5.68 -11.97 6.84
N LYS A 66 -4.52 -12.53 6.61
CA LYS A 66 -3.34 -12.28 7.44
C LYS A 66 -2.41 -11.29 6.77
N MET A 67 -2.37 -10.05 7.32
CA MET A 67 -1.51 -9.00 6.80
C MET A 67 -0.01 -9.35 6.95
N TYR A 68 0.35 -10.05 8.01
CA TYR A 68 1.76 -10.39 8.28
C TYR A 68 2.02 -11.87 8.31
#